data_90e22ada080ba2bc855dde61ba4c22fb
#
_entry.id   90e22ada080ba2bc855dde61ba4c22fb
#
_cell.length_a   1.000
_cell.length_b   1.000
_cell.length_c   1.000
_cell.angle_alpha   90.00
_cell.angle_beta   90.00
_cell.angle_gamma   90.00
#
_symmetry.space_group_name_H-M   'P 1'
#
loop_
_entity.id
_entity.type
_entity.pdbx_description
1 polymer ?
#
loop_
_entity_poly.entity_id
_entity_poly.type
_entity_poly.pdbx_seq_one_letter_code
_entity_poly.pdbx_strand_id
1 'polypeptide(L)'
;MTTDVTATTTTTNTEDSSNQEIGKATERFHNFLTFAGLQRKEYQSDGIKFCLRNELAGDSLPHQVRGGIVADEMGLGKTIMMIGLIVSNFKARTLIVLPVALVKQWEQQILKNTGHQALIFYGTEKKRITQQMLEAAPVVITTYGHMICRSHAPITHKDVSKSIHAHTQMRGSANRLYDLKWGRVIFDEAHHLKGRNTQIFRSVSTLRAEIRWFVTGTPIQNSIRDLYSLCALLGIPAGYYADKENIRAIVKHFVLKRTKQSVGLSLPPLTTKNIVVQWSNPAEMMLSRSLHSGIGCLNIPGGPD
;
A
#
# COMPACT_ATOMS: atom_id res chain seq x y z
N MET A 1 23.37 48.49 9.96
CA MET A 1 22.54 47.55 10.78
C MET A 1 21.16 47.51 10.13
N THR A 2 20.96 46.66 9.18
CA THR A 2 19.64 46.35 8.57
C THR A 2 19.81 45.01 7.86
N THR A 3 19.58 43.93 8.56
CA THR A 3 19.46 42.59 8.00
C THR A 3 18.49 41.76 8.85
N ASP A 4 17.70 40.93 8.19
CA ASP A 4 16.88 39.85 8.71
C ASP A 4 15.49 40.17 9.27
N VAL A 5 14.54 40.47 8.36
CA VAL A 5 13.10 40.29 8.66
C VAL A 5 12.35 39.51 7.54
N THR A 6 12.99 39.20 6.42
CA THR A 6 12.31 38.61 5.24
C THR A 6 12.23 37.08 5.19
N ALA A 7 12.98 36.34 6.01
CA ALA A 7 12.99 34.88 5.97
C ALA A 7 11.87 34.20 6.77
N THR A 8 11.36 34.86 7.79
CA THR A 8 10.36 34.28 8.72
C THR A 8 8.92 34.33 8.17
N THR A 9 8.62 35.28 7.30
CA THR A 9 7.26 35.52 6.79
C THR A 9 6.88 34.56 5.64
N THR A 10 7.85 34.00 4.95
CA THR A 10 7.59 33.10 3.79
C THR A 10 7.25 31.66 4.25
N THR A 11 7.79 31.22 5.39
CA THR A 11 7.56 29.87 5.94
C THR A 11 6.16 29.73 6.58
N THR A 12 5.68 30.76 7.26
CA THR A 12 4.35 30.76 7.89
C THR A 12 3.21 30.72 6.87
N ASN A 13 3.34 31.43 5.76
CA ASN A 13 2.32 31.46 4.71
C ASN A 13 2.19 30.14 3.94
N THR A 14 3.26 29.36 3.80
CA THR A 14 3.22 28.05 3.13
C THR A 14 2.65 26.95 4.03
N GLU A 15 2.89 26.98 5.32
CA GLU A 15 2.32 26.03 6.28
C GLU A 15 0.80 26.25 6.46
N ASP A 16 0.36 27.49 6.54
CA ASP A 16 -1.07 27.82 6.65
C ASP A 16 -1.85 27.40 5.40
N SER A 17 -1.29 27.62 4.21
CA SER A 17 -1.93 27.17 2.96
C SER A 17 -2.01 25.65 2.85
N SER A 18 -0.97 24.92 3.27
CA SER A 18 -0.95 23.47 3.30
C SER A 18 -1.96 22.89 4.30
N ASN A 19 -2.07 23.49 5.48
CA ASN A 19 -3.03 23.08 6.50
C ASN A 19 -4.48 23.32 6.04
N GLN A 20 -4.74 24.42 5.37
CA GLN A 20 -6.06 24.72 4.77
C GLN A 20 -6.44 23.69 3.69
N GLU A 21 -5.50 23.32 2.82
CA GLU A 21 -5.74 22.30 1.79
C GLU A 21 -5.98 20.91 2.39
N ILE A 22 -5.23 20.52 3.43
CA ILE A 22 -5.49 19.29 4.20
C ILE A 22 -6.88 19.31 4.82
N GLY A 23 -7.32 20.44 5.36
CA GLY A 23 -8.67 20.62 5.90
C GLY A 23 -9.74 20.36 4.85
N LYS A 24 -9.65 21.04 3.71
CA LYS A 24 -10.58 20.87 2.57
C LYS A 24 -10.60 19.43 2.05
N ALA A 25 -9.42 18.80 1.92
CA ALA A 25 -9.31 17.41 1.49
C ALA A 25 -9.89 16.43 2.53
N THR A 26 -9.75 16.72 3.82
CA THR A 26 -10.37 15.92 4.89
C THR A 26 -11.90 16.04 4.84
N GLU A 27 -12.43 17.20 4.52
CA GLU A 27 -13.87 17.40 4.33
C GLU A 27 -14.38 16.60 3.13
N ARG A 28 -13.65 16.60 2.00
CA ARG A 28 -13.98 15.73 0.85
C ARG A 28 -14.02 14.24 1.24
N PHE A 29 -13.13 13.79 2.15
CA PHE A 29 -13.20 12.43 2.69
C PHE A 29 -14.48 12.18 3.49
N HIS A 30 -14.89 13.11 4.34
CA HIS A 30 -16.13 12.96 5.09
C HIS A 30 -17.37 12.93 4.18
N ASN A 31 -17.39 13.77 3.15
CA ASN A 31 -18.44 13.77 2.13
C ASN A 31 -18.47 12.44 1.36
N PHE A 32 -17.29 11.88 1.02
CA PHE A 32 -17.19 10.54 0.44
C PHE A 32 -17.79 9.46 1.34
N LEU A 33 -17.50 9.46 2.65
CA LEU A 33 -18.08 8.49 3.58
C LEU A 33 -19.61 8.61 3.63
N THR A 34 -20.13 9.83 3.66
CA THR A 34 -21.58 10.09 3.65
C THR A 34 -22.21 9.59 2.35
N PHE A 35 -21.62 9.89 1.20
CA PHE A 35 -22.10 9.43 -0.11
C PHE A 35 -22.11 7.91 -0.20
N ALA A 36 -21.07 7.23 0.31
CA ALA A 36 -20.95 5.78 0.31
C ALA A 36 -21.82 5.09 1.38
N GLY A 37 -22.55 5.83 2.21
CA GLY A 37 -23.32 5.29 3.33
C GLY A 37 -22.47 4.66 4.42
N LEU A 38 -21.20 5.10 4.56
CA LEU A 38 -20.24 4.56 5.51
C LEU A 38 -20.19 5.41 6.79
N GLN A 39 -20.12 4.73 7.93
CA GLN A 39 -19.99 5.39 9.21
C GLN A 39 -18.62 6.06 9.34
N ARG A 40 -18.59 7.32 9.75
CA ARG A 40 -17.38 8.03 10.10
C ARG A 40 -16.74 7.44 11.36
N LYS A 41 -15.45 7.14 11.29
CA LYS A 41 -14.64 6.68 12.42
C LYS A 41 -13.47 7.64 12.62
N GLU A 42 -13.26 8.12 13.83
CA GLU A 42 -12.22 9.10 14.15
C GLU A 42 -10.84 8.63 13.69
N TYR A 43 -10.47 7.39 14.00
CA TYR A 43 -9.18 6.87 13.60
C TYR A 43 -8.98 6.85 12.07
N GLN A 44 -10.04 6.68 11.26
CA GLN A 44 -9.93 6.77 9.80
C GLN A 44 -9.73 8.22 9.37
N SER A 45 -10.39 9.17 10.01
CA SER A 45 -10.20 10.61 9.77
C SER A 45 -8.75 11.03 10.07
N ASP A 46 -8.18 10.54 11.17
CA ASP A 46 -6.78 10.81 11.50
C ASP A 46 -5.81 10.12 10.52
N GLY A 47 -6.15 8.91 10.09
CA GLY A 47 -5.39 8.21 9.06
C GLY A 47 -5.38 8.95 7.73
N ILE A 48 -6.51 9.50 7.31
CA ILE A 48 -6.58 10.33 6.10
C ILE A 48 -5.77 11.62 6.26
N LYS A 49 -5.85 12.31 7.40
CA LYS A 49 -5.04 13.51 7.66
C LYS A 49 -3.53 13.19 7.56
N PHE A 50 -3.10 12.04 8.10
CA PHE A 50 -1.72 11.57 7.94
C PHE A 50 -1.37 11.38 6.46
N CYS A 51 -2.22 10.69 5.70
CA CYS A 51 -1.99 10.45 4.29
C CYS A 51 -1.96 11.75 3.47
N LEU A 52 -2.91 12.66 3.71
CA LEU A 52 -3.00 13.94 3.02
C LEU A 52 -1.80 14.83 3.32
N ARG A 53 -1.32 14.85 4.58
CA ARG A 53 -0.10 15.56 4.94
C ARG A 53 1.09 15.05 4.13
N ASN A 54 1.24 13.73 4.01
CA ASN A 54 2.34 13.13 3.26
C ASN A 54 2.20 13.27 1.73
N GLU A 55 1.03 13.60 1.21
CA GLU A 55 0.85 13.89 -0.21
C GLU A 55 0.95 15.39 -0.55
N LEU A 56 0.51 16.27 0.36
CA LEU A 56 0.36 17.71 0.12
C LEU A 56 1.52 18.55 0.66
N ALA A 57 2.20 18.09 1.72
CA ALA A 57 3.27 18.86 2.35
C ALA A 57 4.53 19.03 1.48
N GLY A 58 4.61 18.34 0.34
CA GLY A 58 5.59 18.58 -0.71
C GLY A 58 7.03 18.59 -0.21
N ASP A 59 7.70 19.75 -0.38
CA ASP A 59 9.12 19.92 -0.06
C ASP A 59 9.42 19.98 1.44
N SER A 60 8.40 20.10 2.30
CA SER A 60 8.54 20.12 3.76
C SER A 60 8.80 18.73 4.34
N LEU A 61 8.59 17.65 3.56
CA LEU A 61 8.85 16.29 4.03
C LEU A 61 10.35 15.92 3.90
N PRO A 62 10.87 15.12 4.83
CA PRO A 62 12.22 14.63 4.73
C PRO A 62 12.49 13.98 3.38
N HIS A 63 13.58 14.39 2.74
CA HIS A 63 14.02 13.90 1.41
C HIS A 63 13.02 14.12 0.27
N GLN A 64 12.04 15.04 0.40
CA GLN A 64 10.99 15.31 -0.60
C GLN A 64 10.19 14.07 -0.99
N VAL A 65 10.10 13.09 -0.08
CA VAL A 65 9.38 11.84 -0.29
C VAL A 65 7.89 12.05 -0.08
N ARG A 66 7.07 11.68 -1.08
CA ARG A 66 5.61 11.75 -0.99
C ARG A 66 5.00 10.36 -0.89
N GLY A 67 4.12 10.18 0.12
CA GLY A 67 3.49 8.91 0.42
C GLY A 67 3.96 8.32 1.73
N GLY A 68 3.88 6.99 1.88
CA GLY A 68 4.24 6.33 3.12
C GLY A 68 3.81 4.87 3.20
N ILE A 69 3.75 4.37 4.42
CA ILE A 69 3.40 3.00 4.76
C ILE A 69 2.19 3.02 5.67
N VAL A 70 1.07 2.44 5.23
CA VAL A 70 -0.12 2.21 6.05
C VAL A 70 -0.08 0.79 6.57
N ALA A 71 0.28 0.68 7.83
CA ALA A 71 0.57 -0.56 8.54
C ALA A 71 -0.49 -0.91 9.61
N ASP A 72 -1.67 -0.36 9.47
CA ASP A 72 -2.81 -0.62 10.36
C ASP A 72 -3.17 -2.09 10.41
N GLU A 73 -3.63 -2.56 11.57
CA GLU A 73 -4.11 -3.92 11.76
C GLU A 73 -5.23 -4.28 10.77
N MET A 74 -5.35 -5.57 10.44
CA MET A 74 -6.42 -6.05 9.56
C MET A 74 -7.80 -5.72 10.16
N GLY A 75 -8.73 -5.27 9.31
CA GLY A 75 -10.09 -4.89 9.73
C GLY A 75 -10.25 -3.40 10.08
N LEU A 76 -9.19 -2.59 10.12
CA LEU A 76 -9.29 -1.14 10.34
C LEU A 76 -9.74 -0.33 9.10
N GLY A 77 -10.05 -1.01 8.00
CA GLY A 77 -10.62 -0.36 6.80
C GLY A 77 -9.59 0.33 5.92
N LYS A 78 -8.37 -0.20 5.81
CA LYS A 78 -7.31 0.33 4.96
C LYS A 78 -7.76 0.58 3.52
N THR A 79 -8.52 -0.36 2.93
CA THR A 79 -9.05 -0.24 1.56
C THR A 79 -9.95 0.98 1.40
N ILE A 80 -10.90 1.18 2.31
CA ILE A 80 -11.81 2.35 2.30
C ILE A 80 -11.02 3.65 2.49
N MET A 81 -10.02 3.64 3.36
CA MET A 81 -9.17 4.80 3.58
C MET A 81 -8.37 5.15 2.31
N MET A 82 -7.84 4.17 1.58
CA MET A 82 -7.14 4.41 0.31
C MET A 82 -8.08 4.89 -0.80
N ILE A 83 -9.29 4.35 -0.92
CA ILE A 83 -10.31 4.83 -1.85
C ILE A 83 -10.69 6.27 -1.50
N GLY A 84 -10.93 6.54 -0.21
CA GLY A 84 -11.22 7.89 0.28
C GLY A 84 -10.07 8.87 -0.01
N LEU A 85 -8.81 8.44 0.10
CA LEU A 85 -7.64 9.24 -0.26
C LEU A 85 -7.63 9.60 -1.75
N ILE A 86 -7.97 8.65 -2.63
CA ILE A 86 -8.08 8.89 -4.08
C ILE A 86 -9.12 9.98 -4.37
N VAL A 87 -10.27 9.91 -3.72
CA VAL A 87 -11.37 10.88 -3.88
C VAL A 87 -11.00 12.24 -3.27
N SER A 88 -10.36 12.25 -2.10
CA SER A 88 -10.07 13.46 -1.33
C SER A 88 -8.95 14.31 -1.94
N ASN A 89 -7.95 13.66 -2.54
CA ASN A 89 -6.85 14.29 -3.24
C ASN A 89 -6.65 13.63 -4.60
N PHE A 90 -7.47 14.04 -5.56
CA PHE A 90 -7.44 13.49 -6.91
C PHE A 90 -6.08 13.71 -7.58
N LYS A 91 -5.55 12.66 -8.18
CA LYS A 91 -4.35 12.68 -9.04
C LYS A 91 -4.71 12.11 -10.40
N ALA A 92 -4.13 12.67 -11.43
CA ALA A 92 -4.49 12.37 -12.83
C ALA A 92 -4.52 10.87 -13.14
N ARG A 93 -3.64 10.08 -12.53
CA ARG A 93 -3.57 8.62 -12.70
C ARG A 93 -3.15 7.95 -11.41
N THR A 94 -3.98 7.07 -10.88
CA THR A 94 -3.66 6.22 -9.73
C THR A 94 -3.55 4.77 -10.17
N LEU A 95 -2.41 4.14 -9.93
CA LEU A 95 -2.21 2.71 -10.12
C LEU A 95 -2.35 1.98 -8.79
N ILE A 96 -3.16 0.92 -8.78
CA ILE A 96 -3.31 0.04 -7.61
C ILE A 96 -2.72 -1.33 -7.98
N VAL A 97 -1.72 -1.76 -7.23
CA VAL A 97 -1.01 -3.03 -7.40
C VAL A 97 -1.33 -3.93 -6.22
N LEU A 98 -1.87 -5.10 -6.49
CA LEU A 98 -2.37 -5.98 -5.44
C LEU A 98 -2.29 -7.48 -5.83
N PRO A 99 -2.45 -8.41 -4.88
CA PRO A 99 -2.60 -9.83 -5.17
C PRO A 99 -3.83 -10.12 -6.02
N VAL A 100 -3.75 -11.15 -6.89
CA VAL A 100 -4.84 -11.54 -7.78
C VAL A 100 -6.17 -11.73 -7.04
N ALA A 101 -6.13 -12.35 -5.87
CA ALA A 101 -7.32 -12.62 -5.05
C ALA A 101 -8.09 -11.35 -4.64
N LEU A 102 -7.44 -10.20 -4.59
CA LEU A 102 -8.04 -8.94 -4.16
C LEU A 102 -8.56 -8.07 -5.32
N VAL A 103 -8.26 -8.41 -6.59
CA VAL A 103 -8.65 -7.61 -7.78
C VAL A 103 -10.15 -7.33 -7.79
N LYS A 104 -10.95 -8.38 -7.71
CA LYS A 104 -12.43 -8.28 -7.76
C LYS A 104 -12.99 -7.52 -6.55
N GLN A 105 -12.41 -7.72 -5.37
CA GLN A 105 -12.82 -7.01 -4.16
C GLN A 105 -12.58 -5.50 -4.29
N TRP A 106 -11.40 -5.08 -4.76
CA TRP A 106 -11.07 -3.68 -4.96
C TRP A 106 -11.94 -3.03 -6.04
N GLU A 107 -12.13 -3.70 -7.17
CA GLU A 107 -13.03 -3.25 -8.25
C GLU A 107 -14.44 -2.96 -7.70
N GLN A 108 -15.02 -3.94 -6.99
CA GLN A 108 -16.34 -3.82 -6.40
C GLN A 108 -16.42 -2.71 -5.35
N GLN A 109 -15.38 -2.56 -4.51
CA GLN A 109 -15.34 -1.52 -3.48
C GLN A 109 -15.26 -0.11 -4.10
N ILE A 110 -14.47 0.06 -5.17
CA ILE A 110 -14.40 1.34 -5.88
C ILE A 110 -15.75 1.65 -6.50
N LEU A 111 -16.32 0.72 -7.28
CA LEU A 111 -17.62 0.92 -7.92
C LEU A 111 -18.72 1.24 -6.90
N LYS A 112 -18.83 0.44 -5.84
CA LYS A 112 -19.86 0.60 -4.80
C LYS A 112 -19.77 1.94 -4.10
N ASN A 113 -18.56 2.39 -3.75
CA ASN A 113 -18.39 3.55 -2.89
C ASN A 113 -18.18 4.87 -3.66
N THR A 114 -17.87 4.82 -4.96
CA THR A 114 -17.64 6.02 -5.77
C THR A 114 -18.54 6.14 -7.00
N GLY A 115 -19.24 5.08 -7.38
CA GLY A 115 -20.00 5.01 -8.62
C GLY A 115 -19.14 4.91 -9.89
N HIS A 116 -17.80 4.85 -9.76
CA HIS A 116 -16.87 4.84 -10.89
C HIS A 116 -16.23 3.46 -11.06
N GLN A 117 -15.97 3.08 -12.31
CA GLN A 117 -15.26 1.85 -12.63
C GLN A 117 -13.75 2.09 -12.72
N ALA A 118 -12.96 1.22 -12.09
CA ALA A 118 -11.52 1.16 -12.32
C ALA A 118 -11.21 0.36 -13.58
N LEU A 119 -10.16 0.74 -14.31
CA LEU A 119 -9.66 -0.01 -15.43
C LEU A 119 -8.83 -1.21 -14.94
N ILE A 120 -9.25 -2.42 -15.28
CA ILE A 120 -8.60 -3.66 -14.84
C ILE A 120 -7.52 -4.09 -15.83
N PHE A 121 -6.25 -3.83 -15.52
CA PHE A 121 -5.11 -4.25 -16.34
C PHE A 121 -4.59 -5.62 -15.86
N TYR A 122 -5.39 -6.66 -16.05
CA TYR A 122 -5.10 -8.03 -15.60
C TYR A 122 -5.72 -9.08 -16.54
N GLY A 123 -5.18 -10.30 -16.54
CA GLY A 123 -5.71 -11.45 -17.27
C GLY A 123 -5.72 -11.26 -18.78
N THR A 124 -6.73 -11.81 -19.43
CA THR A 124 -6.94 -11.72 -20.88
C THR A 124 -7.39 -10.33 -21.32
N GLU A 125 -8.11 -9.61 -20.47
CA GLU A 125 -8.67 -8.28 -20.77
C GLU A 125 -7.59 -7.23 -21.05
N LYS A 126 -6.40 -7.37 -20.44
CA LYS A 126 -5.27 -6.45 -20.69
C LYS A 126 -4.87 -6.35 -22.17
N LYS A 127 -5.18 -7.39 -22.99
CA LYS A 127 -4.87 -7.38 -24.42
C LYS A 127 -5.71 -6.37 -25.19
N ARG A 128 -6.93 -6.08 -24.71
CA ARG A 128 -7.87 -5.13 -25.31
C ARG A 128 -7.61 -3.69 -24.87
N ILE A 129 -6.85 -3.49 -23.80
CA ILE A 129 -6.57 -2.16 -23.25
C ILE A 129 -5.48 -1.49 -24.09
N THR A 130 -5.79 -0.36 -24.67
CA THR A 130 -4.85 0.47 -25.44
C THR A 130 -4.05 1.40 -24.53
N GLN A 131 -2.99 2.00 -25.07
CA GLN A 131 -2.23 3.02 -24.35
C GLN A 131 -3.11 4.23 -23.99
N GLN A 132 -3.95 4.66 -24.93
CA GLN A 132 -4.89 5.76 -24.69
C GLN A 132 -5.89 5.47 -23.56
N MET A 133 -6.39 4.23 -23.46
CA MET A 133 -7.25 3.83 -22.36
C MET A 133 -6.53 3.92 -21.00
N LEU A 134 -5.25 3.50 -20.95
CA LEU A 134 -4.44 3.63 -19.73
C LEU A 134 -4.18 5.09 -19.35
N GLU A 135 -3.94 5.95 -20.33
CA GLU A 135 -3.70 7.38 -20.13
C GLU A 135 -4.95 8.11 -19.66
N ALA A 136 -6.12 7.73 -20.15
CA ALA A 136 -7.41 8.32 -19.81
C ALA A 136 -7.98 7.80 -18.49
N ALA A 137 -7.58 6.61 -18.03
CA ALA A 137 -8.15 6.00 -16.83
C ALA A 137 -7.67 6.69 -15.55
N PRO A 138 -8.58 7.23 -14.71
CA PRO A 138 -8.20 7.85 -13.43
C PRO A 138 -7.66 6.81 -12.43
N VAL A 139 -8.18 5.58 -12.46
CA VAL A 139 -7.76 4.49 -11.60
C VAL A 139 -7.55 3.22 -12.42
N VAL A 140 -6.36 2.62 -12.29
CA VAL A 140 -6.00 1.36 -12.92
C VAL A 140 -5.65 0.34 -11.84
N ILE A 141 -6.22 -0.85 -11.92
CA ILE A 141 -5.91 -1.98 -11.03
C ILE A 141 -5.06 -3.00 -11.80
N THR A 142 -3.98 -3.45 -11.19
CA THR A 142 -3.13 -4.52 -11.73
C THR A 142 -2.63 -5.42 -10.61
N THR A 143 -1.86 -6.45 -10.97
CA THR A 143 -1.34 -7.42 -10.01
C THR A 143 0.18 -7.42 -9.97
N TYR A 144 0.75 -7.89 -8.87
CA TYR A 144 2.19 -8.01 -8.69
C TYR A 144 2.87 -8.79 -9.82
N GLY A 145 2.23 -9.85 -10.32
CA GLY A 145 2.75 -10.64 -11.45
C GLY A 145 2.91 -9.83 -12.73
N HIS A 146 2.07 -8.80 -12.94
CA HIS A 146 2.15 -7.91 -14.10
C HIS A 146 3.17 -6.77 -13.92
N MET A 147 3.68 -6.56 -12.71
CA MET A 147 4.75 -5.60 -12.46
C MET A 147 6.15 -6.16 -12.78
N ILE A 148 6.27 -7.46 -13.05
CA ILE A 148 7.57 -8.07 -13.34
C ILE A 148 7.98 -7.76 -14.78
N CYS A 149 9.09 -7.04 -14.94
CA CYS A 149 9.76 -6.80 -16.21
C CYS A 149 11.03 -7.64 -16.32
N ARG A 150 11.13 -8.47 -17.34
CA ARG A 150 12.28 -9.38 -17.54
C ARG A 150 13.56 -8.70 -18.04
N SER A 151 13.45 -7.47 -18.53
CA SER A 151 14.53 -6.72 -19.19
C SER A 151 15.39 -5.85 -18.25
N HIS A 152 15.20 -5.95 -16.94
CA HIS A 152 15.94 -5.12 -16.00
C HIS A 152 17.28 -5.75 -15.63
N ALA A 153 18.37 -5.04 -15.91
CA ALA A 153 19.70 -5.34 -15.38
C ALA A 153 19.69 -5.30 -13.84
N PRO A 154 20.60 -5.99 -13.16
CA PRO A 154 20.73 -5.90 -11.71
C PRO A 154 20.96 -4.45 -11.27
N ILE A 155 20.04 -3.90 -10.47
CA ILE A 155 20.18 -2.57 -9.89
C ILE A 155 20.81 -2.72 -8.51
N THR A 156 21.88 -1.98 -8.21
CA THR A 156 22.51 -1.98 -6.90
C THR A 156 21.70 -1.15 -5.90
N HIS A 157 21.89 -1.37 -4.60
CA HIS A 157 21.19 -0.63 -3.54
C HIS A 157 21.38 0.90 -3.62
N LYS A 158 22.57 1.34 -4.07
CA LYS A 158 22.86 2.76 -4.26
C LYS A 158 22.09 3.37 -5.44
N ASP A 159 21.65 2.53 -6.37
CA ASP A 159 20.98 2.98 -7.59
C ASP A 159 19.46 3.06 -7.44
N VAL A 160 18.85 2.38 -6.45
CA VAL A 160 17.39 2.36 -6.28
C VAL A 160 16.85 3.77 -6.01
N SER A 161 17.40 4.49 -5.04
CA SER A 161 16.94 5.86 -4.76
C SER A 161 17.24 6.81 -5.91
N LYS A 162 18.39 6.66 -6.58
CA LYS A 162 18.72 7.42 -7.80
C LYS A 162 17.77 7.10 -8.94
N SER A 163 17.42 5.83 -9.15
CA SER A 163 16.48 5.39 -10.19
C SER A 163 15.08 5.97 -9.97
N ILE A 164 14.61 6.02 -8.72
CA ILE A 164 13.31 6.60 -8.37
C ILE A 164 13.28 8.12 -8.66
N HIS A 165 14.35 8.84 -8.36
CA HIS A 165 14.43 10.30 -8.58
C HIS A 165 14.81 10.68 -10.02
N ALA A 166 15.64 9.88 -10.69
CA ALA A 166 16.22 10.23 -11.98
C ALA A 166 15.26 10.13 -13.17
N HIS A 167 14.01 9.68 -12.98
CA HIS A 167 13.02 9.51 -14.05
C HIS A 167 13.57 8.81 -15.30
N THR A 168 14.47 7.83 -15.13
CA THR A 168 15.14 7.15 -16.22
C THR A 168 14.11 6.53 -17.16
N GLN A 169 14.02 7.05 -18.39
CA GLN A 169 13.11 6.56 -19.41
C GLN A 169 13.56 5.18 -19.86
N MET A 170 12.85 4.15 -19.46
CA MET A 170 12.93 2.86 -20.12
C MET A 170 12.04 2.89 -21.37
N ARG A 171 12.56 3.41 -22.46
CA ARG A 171 11.88 3.32 -23.77
C ARG A 171 11.85 1.87 -24.22
N GLY A 172 10.65 1.37 -24.55
CA GLY A 172 10.46 0.03 -25.09
C GLY A 172 10.27 -1.08 -24.06
N SER A 173 9.76 -0.78 -22.86
CA SER A 173 9.29 -1.80 -21.93
C SER A 173 8.18 -2.62 -22.58
N ALA A 174 8.29 -3.96 -22.53
CA ALA A 174 7.21 -4.86 -22.92
C ALA A 174 5.94 -4.68 -22.06
N ASN A 175 6.00 -3.83 -21.01
CA ASN A 175 4.91 -3.56 -20.09
C ASN A 175 4.56 -2.06 -20.11
N ARG A 176 3.44 -1.74 -20.74
CA ARG A 176 2.91 -0.38 -20.92
C ARG A 176 2.70 0.41 -19.64
N LEU A 177 2.60 -0.22 -18.47
CA LEU A 177 2.48 0.46 -17.17
C LEU A 177 3.74 1.29 -16.84
N TYR A 178 4.90 0.91 -17.37
CA TYR A 178 6.18 1.60 -17.14
C TYR A 178 6.42 2.76 -18.11
N ASP A 179 5.65 2.84 -19.19
CA ASP A 179 5.72 3.93 -20.15
C ASP A 179 5.04 5.21 -19.62
N LEU A 180 4.21 5.05 -18.59
CA LEU A 180 3.44 6.13 -17.96
C LEU A 180 4.14 6.70 -16.72
N LYS A 181 3.89 7.99 -16.46
CA LYS A 181 4.14 8.62 -15.16
C LYS A 181 2.85 8.59 -14.35
N TRP A 182 2.87 7.94 -13.20
CA TRP A 182 1.73 7.84 -12.29
C TRP A 182 1.72 9.00 -11.30
N GLY A 183 0.58 9.63 -11.10
CA GLY A 183 0.41 10.61 -10.04
C GLY A 183 0.45 9.94 -8.66
N ARG A 184 -0.11 8.71 -8.56
CA ARG A 184 -0.07 7.91 -7.33
C ARG A 184 0.03 6.43 -7.66
N VAL A 185 0.79 5.68 -6.83
CA VAL A 185 0.78 4.22 -6.84
C VAL A 185 0.49 3.70 -5.43
N ILE A 186 -0.45 2.77 -5.33
CA ILE A 186 -0.83 2.10 -4.08
C ILE A 186 -0.48 0.62 -4.24
N PHE A 187 0.40 0.12 -3.37
CA PHE A 187 0.77 -1.30 -3.30
C PHE A 187 0.03 -1.92 -2.11
N ASP A 188 -1.05 -2.65 -2.38
CA ASP A 188 -1.78 -3.38 -1.33
C ASP A 188 -1.13 -4.73 -1.05
N GLU A 189 -1.16 -5.17 0.19
CA GLU A 189 -0.39 -6.32 0.68
C GLU A 189 1.10 -6.21 0.31
N ALA A 190 1.68 -5.03 0.60
CA ALA A 190 3.04 -4.66 0.20
C ALA A 190 4.15 -5.58 0.74
N HIS A 191 3.81 -6.54 1.59
CA HIS A 191 4.73 -7.60 1.99
C HIS A 191 5.24 -8.44 0.81
N HIS A 192 4.58 -8.41 -0.36
CA HIS A 192 5.08 -8.99 -1.60
C HIS A 192 6.35 -8.30 -2.15
N LEU A 193 6.67 -7.09 -1.70
CA LEU A 193 7.84 -6.32 -2.12
C LEU A 193 9.06 -6.52 -1.20
N LYS A 194 9.00 -7.50 -0.30
CA LYS A 194 10.12 -7.89 0.55
C LYS A 194 11.21 -8.55 -0.28
N GLY A 195 12.45 -8.28 0.12
CA GLY A 195 13.59 -8.88 -0.59
C GLY A 195 14.02 -8.08 -1.80
N ARG A 196 15.02 -7.24 -1.60
CA ARG A 196 15.60 -6.34 -2.60
C ARG A 196 16.21 -7.05 -3.81
N ASN A 197 16.51 -8.34 -3.69
CA ASN A 197 17.06 -9.15 -4.77
C ASN A 197 15.99 -9.76 -5.67
N THR A 198 14.71 -9.57 -5.35
CA THR A 198 13.63 -10.11 -6.15
C THR A 198 13.43 -9.31 -7.44
N GLN A 199 13.00 -9.99 -8.50
CA GLN A 199 12.71 -9.37 -9.78
C GLN A 199 11.58 -8.33 -9.67
N ILE A 200 10.58 -8.60 -8.82
CA ILE A 200 9.47 -7.66 -8.57
C ILE A 200 9.96 -6.36 -7.93
N PHE A 201 10.84 -6.44 -6.92
CA PHE A 201 11.41 -5.26 -6.28
C PHE A 201 12.16 -4.38 -7.29
N ARG A 202 13.03 -4.98 -8.10
CA ARG A 202 13.79 -4.30 -9.15
C ARG A 202 12.87 -3.63 -10.18
N SER A 203 11.84 -4.34 -10.62
CA SER A 203 10.88 -3.78 -11.55
C SER A 203 10.14 -2.57 -10.94
N VAL A 204 9.59 -2.72 -9.74
CA VAL A 204 8.85 -1.65 -9.06
C VAL A 204 9.73 -0.42 -8.78
N SER A 205 11.03 -0.60 -8.52
CA SER A 205 11.95 0.53 -8.29
C SER A 205 12.12 1.42 -9.51
N THR A 206 11.85 0.94 -10.73
CA THR A 206 11.92 1.72 -11.97
C THR A 206 10.58 2.34 -12.38
N LEU A 207 9.49 2.05 -11.65
CA LEU A 207 8.20 2.62 -11.93
C LEU A 207 8.19 4.13 -11.64
N ARG A 208 7.75 4.94 -12.60
CA ARG A 208 7.67 6.40 -12.41
C ARG A 208 6.39 6.78 -11.68
N ALA A 209 6.51 7.31 -10.47
CA ALA A 209 5.38 7.76 -9.66
C ALA A 209 5.78 8.97 -8.80
N GLU A 210 4.85 9.91 -8.61
CA GLU A 210 5.05 11.04 -7.71
C GLU A 210 4.82 10.63 -6.25
N ILE A 211 3.78 9.83 -6.01
CA ILE A 211 3.36 9.41 -4.67
C ILE A 211 3.35 7.88 -4.63
N ARG A 212 3.90 7.31 -3.55
CA ARG A 212 3.89 5.86 -3.33
C ARG A 212 3.32 5.52 -1.97
N TRP A 213 2.31 4.65 -1.94
CA TRP A 213 1.73 4.09 -0.73
C TRP A 213 1.94 2.60 -0.66
N PHE A 214 2.42 2.13 0.49
CA PHE A 214 2.55 0.71 0.80
C PHE A 214 1.55 0.35 1.89
N VAL A 215 0.56 -0.47 1.56
CA VAL A 215 -0.50 -0.90 2.47
C VAL A 215 -0.23 -2.34 2.88
N THR A 216 -0.13 -2.61 4.17
CA THR A 216 0.13 -3.96 4.68
C THR A 216 -0.26 -4.07 6.15
N GLY A 217 -0.82 -5.20 6.57
CA GLY A 217 -1.02 -5.47 8.00
C GLY A 217 0.26 -5.83 8.76
N THR A 218 1.33 -6.16 8.04
CA THR A 218 2.60 -6.67 8.61
C THR A 218 3.80 -6.01 7.93
N PRO A 219 4.14 -4.74 8.25
CA PRO A 219 5.24 -4.02 7.61
C PRO A 219 6.60 -4.65 7.91
N ILE A 220 6.75 -5.24 9.09
CA ILE A 220 7.91 -6.03 9.51
C ILE A 220 7.38 -7.43 9.82
N GLN A 221 7.71 -8.41 9.01
CA GLN A 221 7.28 -9.81 9.19
C GLN A 221 8.40 -10.65 9.79
N ASN A 222 9.59 -10.57 9.19
CA ASN A 222 10.74 -11.39 9.57
C ASN A 222 11.92 -10.56 10.09
N SER A 223 12.12 -9.36 9.59
CA SER A 223 13.25 -8.52 9.98
C SER A 223 13.05 -7.04 9.64
N ILE A 224 13.85 -6.19 10.27
CA ILE A 224 13.92 -4.74 9.95
C ILE A 224 14.26 -4.49 8.47
N ARG A 225 14.88 -5.46 7.78
CA ARG A 225 15.19 -5.38 6.35
C ARG A 225 13.93 -5.27 5.49
N ASP A 226 12.79 -5.76 5.98
CA ASP A 226 11.49 -5.61 5.30
C ASP A 226 11.11 -4.12 5.22
N LEU A 227 11.25 -3.39 6.34
CA LEU A 227 11.04 -1.95 6.39
C LEU A 227 12.02 -1.21 5.48
N TYR A 228 13.31 -1.58 5.49
CA TYR A 228 14.31 -0.96 4.62
C TYR A 228 13.98 -1.13 3.14
N SER A 229 13.37 -2.24 2.75
CA SER A 229 12.92 -2.44 1.36
C SER A 229 11.84 -1.45 0.98
N LEU A 230 10.85 -1.22 1.85
CA LEU A 230 9.79 -0.24 1.62
C LEU A 230 10.34 1.19 1.64
N CYS A 231 11.27 1.51 2.54
CA CYS A 231 11.96 2.82 2.56
C CYS A 231 12.69 3.10 1.24
N ALA A 232 13.40 2.10 0.71
CA ALA A 232 14.08 2.22 -0.58
C ALA A 232 13.10 2.49 -1.72
N LEU A 233 11.96 1.77 -1.77
CA LEU A 233 10.92 1.96 -2.78
C LEU A 233 10.14 3.27 -2.59
N LEU A 234 10.10 3.84 -1.38
CA LEU A 234 9.60 5.19 -1.13
C LEU A 234 10.53 6.27 -1.72
N GLY A 235 11.81 5.96 -1.91
CA GLY A 235 12.82 6.91 -2.35
C GLY A 235 13.67 7.50 -1.22
N ILE A 236 13.53 7.00 0.01
CA ILE A 236 14.38 7.42 1.13
C ILE A 236 15.81 6.95 0.85
N PRO A 237 16.84 7.81 0.99
CA PRO A 237 18.22 7.44 0.73
C PRO A 237 18.73 6.30 1.60
N ALA A 238 19.55 5.41 1.02
CA ALA A 238 20.06 4.23 1.72
C ALA A 238 20.88 4.58 2.98
N GLY A 239 21.70 5.63 2.92
CA GLY A 239 22.47 6.10 4.07
C GLY A 239 21.59 6.56 5.23
N TYR A 240 20.39 7.10 4.93
CA TYR A 240 19.48 7.58 5.97
C TYR A 240 18.75 6.44 6.69
N TYR A 241 18.13 5.50 5.96
CA TYR A 241 17.40 4.41 6.61
C TYR A 241 18.30 3.28 7.14
N ALA A 242 19.58 3.23 6.75
CA ALA A 242 20.54 2.28 7.33
C ALA A 242 21.00 2.68 8.74
N ASP A 243 20.89 3.95 9.07
CA ASP A 243 21.21 4.48 10.38
C ASP A 243 20.05 4.22 11.36
N LYS A 244 20.34 3.55 12.46
CA LYS A 244 19.35 3.20 13.49
C LYS A 244 18.73 4.42 14.17
N GLU A 245 19.46 5.50 14.28
CA GLU A 245 18.98 6.75 14.90
C GLU A 245 17.86 7.36 14.08
N ASN A 246 17.93 7.25 12.76
CA ASN A 246 16.93 7.79 11.86
C ASN A 246 15.64 6.96 11.78
N ILE A 247 15.64 5.71 12.25
CA ILE A 247 14.46 4.82 12.17
C ILE A 247 13.26 5.42 12.89
N ARG A 248 13.46 6.07 14.04
CA ARG A 248 12.36 6.73 14.78
C ARG A 248 11.73 7.85 13.97
N ALA A 249 12.55 8.66 13.29
CA ALA A 249 12.08 9.73 12.42
C ALA A 249 11.31 9.17 11.21
N ILE A 250 11.83 8.11 10.57
CA ILE A 250 11.16 7.43 9.46
C ILE A 250 9.79 6.91 9.90
N VAL A 251 9.73 6.19 11.02
CA VAL A 251 8.46 5.66 11.53
C VAL A 251 7.49 6.78 11.85
N LYS A 252 7.92 7.84 12.51
CA LYS A 252 7.08 9.00 12.86
C LYS A 252 6.49 9.69 11.62
N HIS A 253 7.29 9.88 10.57
CA HIS A 253 6.87 10.65 9.39
C HIS A 253 6.18 9.82 8.32
N PHE A 254 6.60 8.57 8.12
CA PHE A 254 6.17 7.78 6.97
C PHE A 254 5.38 6.52 7.31
N VAL A 255 5.21 6.14 8.59
CA VAL A 255 4.51 4.91 8.96
C VAL A 255 3.29 5.22 9.82
N LEU A 256 2.12 4.86 9.32
CA LEU A 256 0.88 4.84 10.10
C LEU A 256 0.63 3.41 10.56
N LYS A 257 0.73 3.15 11.86
CA LYS A 257 0.49 1.83 12.44
C LYS A 257 -0.41 1.92 13.66
N ARG A 258 -1.58 1.33 13.59
CA ARG A 258 -2.55 1.27 14.70
C ARG A 258 -3.07 -0.15 14.87
N THR A 259 -3.42 -0.50 16.09
CA THR A 259 -4.08 -1.76 16.44
C THR A 259 -5.56 -1.50 16.75
N LYS A 260 -6.39 -2.54 16.72
CA LYS A 260 -7.79 -2.43 17.13
C LYS A 260 -7.90 -1.90 18.56
N GLN A 261 -7.05 -2.38 19.45
CA GLN A 261 -6.99 -1.92 20.84
C GLN A 261 -6.63 -0.44 20.93
N SER A 262 -5.63 0.05 20.17
CA SER A 262 -5.21 1.45 20.22
C SER A 262 -6.26 2.44 19.70
N VAL A 263 -7.23 1.97 18.92
CA VAL A 263 -8.34 2.78 18.39
C VAL A 263 -9.68 2.52 19.12
N GLY A 264 -9.64 1.82 20.27
CA GLY A 264 -10.80 1.57 21.09
C GLY A 264 -11.79 0.53 20.52
N LEU A 265 -11.36 -0.27 19.55
CA LEU A 265 -12.19 -1.36 19.01
C LEU A 265 -11.96 -2.63 19.83
N SER A 266 -12.95 -3.00 20.66
CA SER A 266 -12.98 -4.29 21.32
C SER A 266 -13.68 -5.32 20.42
N LEU A 267 -13.06 -6.48 20.24
CA LEU A 267 -13.72 -7.63 19.63
C LEU A 267 -14.46 -8.43 20.70
N PRO A 268 -15.58 -9.10 20.35
CA PRO A 268 -16.17 -10.08 21.25
C PRO A 268 -15.12 -11.12 21.66
N PRO A 269 -15.21 -11.67 22.87
CA PRO A 269 -14.31 -12.72 23.30
C PRO A 269 -14.39 -13.92 22.37
N LEU A 270 -13.25 -14.54 22.09
CA LEU A 270 -13.21 -15.76 21.29
C LEU A 270 -13.93 -16.88 22.04
N THR A 271 -15.00 -17.40 21.46
CA THR A 271 -15.67 -18.59 21.95
C THR A 271 -15.23 -19.79 21.11
N THR A 272 -14.52 -20.72 21.73
CA THR A 272 -14.10 -21.95 21.07
C THR A 272 -15.11 -23.03 21.41
N LYS A 273 -15.69 -23.65 20.40
CA LYS A 273 -16.59 -24.80 20.55
C LYS A 273 -15.96 -26.01 19.87
N ASN A 274 -15.60 -27.01 20.65
CA ASN A 274 -15.12 -28.26 20.10
C ASN A 274 -16.32 -29.12 19.71
N ILE A 275 -16.43 -29.45 18.45
CA ILE A 275 -17.46 -30.33 17.92
C ILE A 275 -16.79 -31.67 17.61
N VAL A 276 -17.10 -32.68 18.35
CA VAL A 276 -16.66 -34.05 18.04
C VAL A 276 -17.61 -34.63 17.00
N VAL A 277 -17.08 -34.81 15.80
CA VAL A 277 -17.83 -35.43 14.70
C VAL A 277 -17.56 -36.93 14.75
N GLN A 278 -18.65 -37.69 14.88
CA GLN A 278 -18.57 -39.16 14.78
C GLN A 278 -18.60 -39.57 13.32
N TRP A 279 -17.84 -40.57 12.97
CA TRP A 279 -17.86 -41.13 11.63
C TRP A 279 -19.22 -41.74 11.29
N SER A 280 -19.73 -41.50 10.09
CA SER A 280 -21.02 -42.02 9.65
C SER A 280 -20.99 -43.55 9.51
N ASN A 281 -19.83 -44.11 9.18
CA ASN A 281 -19.61 -45.56 9.12
C ASN A 281 -18.11 -45.92 9.32
N PRO A 282 -17.83 -47.17 9.67
CA PRO A 282 -16.46 -47.64 9.90
C PRO A 282 -15.54 -47.54 8.67
N ALA A 283 -16.07 -47.62 7.45
CA ALA A 283 -15.28 -47.54 6.24
C ALA A 283 -14.71 -46.13 6.02
N GLU A 284 -15.46 -45.08 6.32
CA GLU A 284 -14.98 -43.70 6.32
C GLU A 284 -13.85 -43.48 7.31
N MET A 285 -13.97 -44.03 8.50
CA MET A 285 -12.93 -43.97 9.52
C MET A 285 -11.64 -44.65 9.05
N MET A 286 -11.75 -45.86 8.48
CA MET A 286 -10.59 -46.59 7.93
C MET A 286 -9.94 -45.87 6.78
N LEU A 287 -10.74 -45.32 5.86
CA LEU A 287 -10.22 -44.53 4.74
C LEU A 287 -9.49 -43.29 5.21
N SER A 288 -10.06 -42.55 6.16
CA SER A 288 -9.40 -41.35 6.73
C SER A 288 -8.08 -41.69 7.41
N ARG A 289 -8.04 -42.76 8.24
CA ARG A 289 -6.80 -43.21 8.88
C ARG A 289 -5.75 -43.64 7.87
N SER A 290 -6.14 -44.36 6.81
CA SER A 290 -5.22 -44.75 5.72
C SER A 290 -4.64 -43.55 4.99
N LEU A 291 -5.48 -42.57 4.65
CA LEU A 291 -5.04 -41.32 4.00
C LEU A 291 -4.08 -40.52 4.88
N HIS A 292 -4.40 -40.32 6.16
CA HIS A 292 -3.54 -39.59 7.08
C HIS A 292 -2.20 -40.28 7.32
N SER A 293 -2.17 -41.62 7.45
CA SER A 293 -0.92 -42.36 7.59
C SER A 293 -0.05 -42.31 6.33
N GLY A 294 -0.67 -42.29 5.14
CA GLY A 294 0.02 -42.18 3.85
C GLY A 294 0.61 -40.80 3.55
N ILE A 295 0.04 -39.72 4.12
CA ILE A 295 0.49 -38.34 3.89
C ILE A 295 1.59 -37.90 4.90
N GLY A 296 1.89 -38.72 5.93
CA GLY A 296 2.96 -38.38 6.89
C GLY A 296 2.70 -37.15 7.76
N CYS A 297 1.43 -36.68 7.83
CA CYS A 297 1.04 -35.46 8.58
C CYS A 297 0.79 -35.71 10.08
N LEU A 298 1.23 -36.85 10.63
CA LEU A 298 0.88 -37.28 12.00
C LEU A 298 1.81 -36.77 13.11
N ASN A 299 2.80 -35.95 12.82
CA ASN A 299 3.62 -35.37 13.87
C ASN A 299 3.47 -33.84 13.90
N ILE A 300 2.33 -33.36 14.40
CA ILE A 300 2.26 -32.02 14.99
C ILE A 300 2.57 -32.18 16.48
N PRO A 301 3.71 -31.71 16.98
CA PRO A 301 4.00 -31.75 18.42
C PRO A 301 2.99 -30.88 19.15
N GLY A 302 2.19 -31.42 20.01
CA GLY A 302 1.25 -30.70 20.89
C GLY A 302 -0.24 -31.01 20.73
N GLY A 303 -0.65 -32.07 20.05
CA GLY A 303 -2.01 -32.58 20.15
C GLY A 303 -2.17 -33.38 21.46
N PRO A 304 -3.34 -33.26 22.18
CA PRO A 304 -3.60 -34.10 23.33
C PRO A 304 -3.73 -35.56 22.88
N ASP A 305 -3.19 -36.49 23.70
CA ASP A 305 -3.27 -37.92 23.56
C ASP A 305 -4.72 -38.44 23.40
#